data_f6951249ad65a72a89a402f5a93050eb
#
_entry.id   f6951249ad65a72a89a402f5a93050eb
#
_cell.length_a   1.000
_cell.length_b   1.000
_cell.length_c   1.000
_cell.angle_alpha   90.00
_cell.angle_beta   90.00
_cell.angle_gamma   90.00
#
_symmetry.space_group_name_H-M   'P 1'
#
loop_
_entity.id
_entity.type
_entity.pdbx_description
1 polymer ?
#
loop_
_entity_poly.entity_id
_entity_poly.type
_entity_poly.pdbx_seq_one_letter_code
_entity_poly.pdbx_strand_id
1 'polypeptide(L)'
;SAGRDLALMKTDFKGFAYNDTDAEETYMRQMLSLSVGELVYGTGERFTPFVKNGQSIDIWNADGGTSTEQSYKNIPFFITNKGYGVLVNHPEKVSIEVATEMVTRTEFSVPGGYLDYFLINGPTMKEVLTRYTDLTGKPSLPAPWTFGLWLSTSFTTNYDEATVMSFIDGMLDRGIPLRTFHFDCFWMKEFHWSDFVWDNRVFPDPAGLLKRIKAKGLNICVWINSYIGQESVLFNEGMEKGYFIKRTNGQVWQWDMWQPGMAIVDFTNPEAYQWFQSKLEVLLDMGVDCFKTDFGERIPSEGVVYHDGSDPKKMHNYYTYLYNKCVYELLERKRGKGQAVLFARSATVGGQKFPVHWGGDCWSDYESMEESLRGGLSQLMSGFGFWAHD
;
A
#
# COMPACT_ATOMS: atom_id res chain seq x y z
N SER A 1 3.67 23.75 -25.96
CA SER A 1 4.68 24.41 -25.15
C SER A 1 4.11 25.74 -24.72
N ALA A 2 3.69 25.82 -23.59
CA ALA A 2 3.26 27.06 -23.05
C ALA A 2 4.47 27.87 -22.66
N GLY A 3 4.67 28.98 -23.30
CA GLY A 3 5.41 30.10 -22.78
C GLY A 3 4.66 30.75 -21.63
N ARG A 4 4.14 29.94 -20.68
CA ARG A 4 3.62 30.37 -19.39
C ARG A 4 4.55 29.85 -18.33
N ASP A 5 5.42 30.72 -18.00
CA ASP A 5 5.96 30.94 -16.69
C ASP A 5 6.43 29.68 -15.95
N LEU A 6 7.53 29.16 -16.41
CA LEU A 6 8.57 28.62 -15.53
C LEU A 6 8.93 29.61 -14.38
N ALA A 7 8.32 30.83 -14.40
CA ALA A 7 8.41 31.79 -13.33
C ALA A 7 7.64 31.43 -12.07
N LEU A 8 6.74 30.44 -12.11
CA LEU A 8 6.02 29.98 -10.93
C LEU A 8 6.88 29.11 -10.00
N MET A 9 7.91 28.48 -10.53
CA MET A 9 8.85 27.69 -9.74
C MET A 9 10.26 28.14 -10.03
N LYS A 10 10.97 28.56 -9.01
CA LYS A 10 12.39 28.91 -9.09
C LYS A 10 13.16 28.00 -8.16
N THR A 11 14.27 27.46 -8.66
CA THR A 11 15.31 26.99 -7.76
C THR A 11 15.90 28.19 -7.06
N ASP A 12 16.12 28.10 -5.77
CA ASP A 12 16.78 29.16 -5.02
C ASP A 12 18.28 29.25 -5.35
N PHE A 13 18.87 30.38 -5.04
CA PHE A 13 20.33 30.49 -4.95
C PHE A 13 20.82 29.43 -3.92
N LYS A 14 21.72 28.54 -4.33
CA LYS A 14 22.10 27.34 -3.59
C LYS A 14 20.95 26.31 -3.42
N GLY A 15 20.00 26.30 -4.33
CA GLY A 15 18.85 25.39 -4.31
C GLY A 15 19.21 23.92 -4.48
N PHE A 16 20.39 23.64 -5.06
CA PHE A 16 20.92 22.28 -5.17
C PHE A 16 22.15 22.15 -4.26
N ALA A 17 22.20 21.09 -3.46
CA ALA A 17 23.32 20.85 -2.57
C ALA A 17 23.61 19.36 -2.44
N TYR A 18 24.89 19.07 -2.24
CA TYR A 18 25.43 17.80 -1.85
C TYR A 18 26.10 17.96 -0.49
N ASN A 19 25.75 17.13 0.46
CA ASN A 19 26.35 17.12 1.78
C ASN A 19 27.17 15.85 1.98
N ASP A 20 28.43 16.00 2.31
CA ASP A 20 29.45 14.98 2.54
C ASP A 20 30.17 15.21 3.90
N THR A 21 29.47 15.82 4.83
CA THR A 21 30.10 16.24 6.11
C THR A 21 30.31 15.09 7.10
N ASP A 22 29.56 14.01 6.98
CA ASP A 22 29.75 12.80 7.77
C ASP A 22 30.10 11.62 6.85
N ALA A 23 31.21 11.00 7.09
CA ALA A 23 31.81 9.97 6.24
C ALA A 23 30.94 8.71 6.03
N GLU A 24 29.81 8.57 6.72
CA GLU A 24 28.94 7.42 6.64
C GLU A 24 27.70 7.63 5.76
N GLU A 25 27.19 8.86 5.59
CA GLU A 25 26.02 9.14 4.74
C GLU A 25 26.16 10.47 3.98
N THR A 26 26.02 10.38 2.66
CA THR A 26 25.92 11.55 1.78
C THR A 26 24.47 11.81 1.43
N TYR A 27 24.12 13.07 1.16
CA TYR A 27 22.76 13.47 0.79
C TYR A 27 22.79 14.42 -0.41
N MET A 28 21.83 14.22 -1.32
CA MET A 28 21.48 15.16 -2.37
C MET A 28 20.20 15.89 -2.01
N ARG A 29 20.16 17.20 -2.26
CA ARG A 29 19.05 18.07 -1.88
C ARG A 29 18.70 19.03 -3.00
N GLN A 30 17.39 19.31 -3.16
CA GLN A 30 16.86 20.37 -3.99
C GLN A 30 15.90 21.24 -3.23
N MET A 31 16.09 22.54 -3.30
CA MET A 31 15.17 23.57 -2.78
C MET A 31 14.40 24.22 -3.95
N LEU A 32 13.11 24.42 -3.73
CA LEU A 32 12.22 25.18 -4.60
C LEU A 32 11.65 26.37 -3.84
N SER A 33 11.48 27.49 -4.54
CA SER A 33 10.81 28.64 -3.96
C SER A 33 9.34 28.35 -3.74
N LEU A 34 8.84 28.72 -2.57
CA LEU A 34 7.42 28.67 -2.20
C LEU A 34 6.89 30.11 -2.19
N SER A 35 5.95 30.43 -3.08
CA SER A 35 5.42 31.78 -3.23
C SER A 35 4.31 32.08 -2.22
N VAL A 36 3.99 33.36 -2.06
CA VAL A 36 2.88 33.78 -1.17
C VAL A 36 1.56 33.15 -1.64
N GLY A 37 0.84 32.52 -0.69
CA GLY A 37 -0.42 31.84 -0.97
C GLY A 37 -0.25 30.54 -1.78
N GLU A 38 0.94 30.02 -1.86
CA GLU A 38 1.21 28.71 -2.42
C GLU A 38 1.02 27.63 -1.35
N LEU A 39 0.17 26.64 -1.67
CA LEU A 39 -0.18 25.55 -0.78
C LEU A 39 0.24 24.24 -1.41
N VAL A 40 0.79 23.35 -0.59
CA VAL A 40 1.31 22.05 -0.97
C VAL A 40 0.41 20.93 -0.44
N TYR A 41 0.17 19.92 -1.26
CA TYR A 41 -0.70 18.77 -0.97
C TYR A 41 -0.04 17.47 -1.45
N GLY A 42 -0.61 16.31 -1.06
CA GLY A 42 -0.15 15.00 -1.52
C GLY A 42 0.71 14.29 -0.49
N THR A 43 1.80 13.69 -0.90
CA THR A 43 2.74 12.87 -0.10
C THR A 43 2.19 11.52 0.37
N GLY A 44 1.13 11.03 -0.27
CA GLY A 44 0.46 9.78 0.09
C GLY A 44 -0.64 9.96 1.13
N GLU A 45 -1.00 8.88 1.79
CA GLU A 45 -1.97 8.88 2.87
C GLU A 45 -1.33 9.49 4.12
N ARG A 46 -1.81 10.68 4.52
CA ARG A 46 -1.29 11.40 5.68
C ARG A 46 -2.43 11.84 6.58
N PHE A 47 -2.40 11.39 7.81
CA PHE A 47 -3.40 11.71 8.84
C PHE A 47 -3.20 13.10 9.44
N THR A 48 -2.02 13.70 9.26
CA THR A 48 -1.66 15.08 9.58
C THR A 48 -2.46 16.08 8.75
N PRO A 49 -2.37 17.41 9.02
CA PRO A 49 -3.12 18.41 8.27
C PRO A 49 -3.02 18.26 6.75
N PHE A 50 -4.14 18.46 6.06
CA PHE A 50 -4.28 18.25 4.61
C PHE A 50 -3.33 19.12 3.79
N VAL A 51 -3.19 20.40 4.15
CA VAL A 51 -2.17 21.32 3.60
C VAL A 51 -0.84 21.01 4.28
N LYS A 52 0.20 20.79 3.48
CA LYS A 52 1.52 20.33 3.97
C LYS A 52 2.45 21.46 4.41
N ASN A 53 2.08 22.72 4.20
CA ASN A 53 2.87 23.85 4.66
C ASN A 53 3.09 23.80 6.18
N GLY A 54 4.36 23.90 6.60
CA GLY A 54 4.77 23.75 8.00
C GLY A 54 5.02 22.32 8.46
N GLN A 55 5.08 21.35 7.54
CA GLN A 55 5.31 19.94 7.87
C GLN A 55 6.63 19.43 7.30
N SER A 56 7.33 18.62 8.12
CA SER A 56 8.43 17.74 7.72
C SER A 56 7.88 16.34 7.48
N ILE A 57 8.17 15.73 6.35
CA ILE A 57 7.53 14.49 5.91
C ILE A 57 8.59 13.52 5.43
N ASP A 58 8.69 12.38 6.08
CA ASP A 58 9.48 11.25 5.62
C ASP A 58 8.63 10.31 4.77
N ILE A 59 9.09 10.00 3.57
CA ILE A 59 8.52 8.99 2.69
C ILE A 59 9.15 7.65 3.05
N TRP A 60 8.53 6.98 4.00
CA TRP A 60 8.98 5.70 4.53
C TRP A 60 7.78 4.91 5.05
N ASN A 61 7.48 3.79 4.40
CA ASN A 61 6.33 2.98 4.78
C ASN A 61 6.54 2.37 6.16
N ALA A 62 5.59 2.60 7.05
CA ALA A 62 5.64 2.12 8.42
C ALA A 62 4.24 1.74 8.88
N ASP A 63 4.17 0.81 9.82
CA ASP A 63 2.93 0.45 10.49
C ASP A 63 2.57 1.54 11.52
N GLY A 64 1.65 2.37 11.14
CA GLY A 64 1.13 3.46 11.94
C GLY A 64 -0.38 3.36 12.09
N GLY A 65 -0.94 4.24 12.86
CA GLY A 65 -2.39 4.44 12.97
C GLY A 65 -2.75 5.88 12.63
N THR A 66 -4.03 6.19 12.61
CA THR A 66 -4.54 7.51 12.25
C THR A 66 -4.01 8.64 13.12
N SER A 67 -3.67 8.34 14.37
CA SER A 67 -3.13 9.31 15.36
C SER A 67 -1.60 9.48 15.31
N THR A 68 -0.95 9.06 14.24
CA THR A 68 0.51 9.15 14.08
C THR A 68 0.93 9.80 12.77
N GLU A 69 2.20 10.20 12.69
CA GLU A 69 2.83 10.66 11.44
C GLU A 69 3.21 9.51 10.49
N GLN A 70 3.22 8.29 11.00
CA GLN A 70 3.52 7.10 10.22
C GLN A 70 2.38 6.76 9.29
N SER A 71 2.70 6.16 8.15
CA SER A 71 1.71 5.77 7.15
C SER A 71 2.18 4.52 6.41
N TYR A 72 1.21 3.72 6.01
CA TYR A 72 1.42 2.56 5.15
C TYR A 72 1.60 2.92 3.66
N LYS A 73 1.23 4.14 3.28
CA LYS A 73 1.15 4.58 1.87
C LYS A 73 1.85 5.90 1.69
N ASN A 74 3.17 5.84 1.57
CA ASN A 74 4.03 6.99 1.37
C ASN A 74 4.35 7.17 -0.11
N ILE A 75 4.01 8.34 -0.66
CA ILE A 75 4.21 8.66 -2.06
C ILE A 75 5.12 9.89 -2.16
N PRO A 76 6.30 9.79 -2.77
CA PRO A 76 7.24 10.91 -2.91
C PRO A 76 6.77 11.88 -4.00
N PHE A 77 5.52 12.28 -3.95
CA PHE A 77 4.89 13.21 -4.87
C PHE A 77 4.08 14.24 -4.12
N PHE A 78 4.37 15.51 -4.39
CA PHE A 78 3.54 16.61 -3.95
C PHE A 78 3.04 17.46 -5.11
N ILE A 79 1.92 18.13 -4.89
CA ILE A 79 1.27 18.99 -5.86
C ILE A 79 0.94 20.34 -5.23
N THR A 80 0.99 21.42 -6.01
CA THR A 80 0.69 22.76 -5.51
C THR A 80 -0.53 23.36 -6.19
N ASN A 81 -1.18 24.31 -5.51
CA ASN A 81 -2.26 25.11 -6.10
C ASN A 81 -1.79 26.08 -7.19
N LYS A 82 -0.49 26.15 -7.47
CA LYS A 82 0.09 26.95 -8.54
C LYS A 82 0.21 26.20 -9.88
N GLY A 83 -0.27 24.94 -9.92
CA GLY A 83 -0.33 24.17 -11.15
C GLY A 83 0.97 23.46 -11.53
N TYR A 84 1.70 23.01 -10.55
CA TYR A 84 2.79 22.06 -10.73
C TYR A 84 2.83 21.00 -9.63
N GLY A 85 3.48 19.90 -9.91
CA GLY A 85 3.80 18.86 -8.95
C GLY A 85 5.25 18.41 -9.10
N VAL A 86 5.74 17.74 -8.07
CA VAL A 86 7.09 17.18 -8.05
C VAL A 86 6.98 15.72 -7.65
N LEU A 87 7.50 14.84 -8.50
CA LEU A 87 7.74 13.43 -8.15
C LEU A 87 9.24 13.25 -7.93
N VAL A 88 9.63 12.92 -6.71
CA VAL A 88 11.01 12.49 -6.41
C VAL A 88 11.11 11.01 -6.75
N ASN A 89 11.86 10.69 -7.80
CA ASN A 89 11.91 9.33 -8.37
C ASN A 89 12.93 8.45 -7.64
N HIS A 90 12.70 8.29 -6.34
CA HIS A 90 13.54 7.52 -5.45
C HIS A 90 12.70 6.57 -4.60
N PRO A 91 12.99 5.26 -4.60
CA PRO A 91 12.29 4.28 -3.75
C PRO A 91 12.84 4.21 -2.32
N GLU A 92 14.06 4.69 -2.07
CA GLU A 92 14.62 4.85 -0.74
C GLU A 92 13.91 5.96 0.06
N LYS A 93 14.36 6.19 1.27
CA LYS A 93 13.80 7.25 2.11
C LYS A 93 13.97 8.63 1.45
N VAL A 94 12.87 9.33 1.25
CA VAL A 94 12.85 10.72 0.79
C VAL A 94 12.32 11.59 1.93
N SER A 95 13.05 12.65 2.28
CA SER A 95 12.57 13.65 3.24
C SER A 95 12.08 14.87 2.47
N ILE A 96 10.89 15.39 2.83
CA ILE A 96 10.26 16.55 2.22
C ILE A 96 9.96 17.57 3.32
N GLU A 97 10.53 18.76 3.18
CA GLU A 97 10.36 19.89 4.08
C GLU A 97 9.53 20.97 3.39
N VAL A 98 8.36 21.31 3.95
CA VAL A 98 7.47 22.32 3.37
C VAL A 98 7.34 23.51 4.29
N ALA A 99 8.06 24.59 4.01
CA ALA A 99 8.03 25.82 4.82
C ALA A 99 8.43 25.63 6.30
N THR A 100 9.21 24.61 6.63
CA THR A 100 9.64 24.29 8.01
C THR A 100 10.89 25.06 8.40
N GLU A 101 11.97 24.93 7.66
CA GLU A 101 13.19 25.69 7.93
C GLU A 101 13.06 27.15 7.46
N MET A 102 12.51 27.33 6.26
CA MET A 102 12.26 28.65 5.67
C MET A 102 10.85 28.70 5.09
N VAL A 103 10.04 29.64 5.55
CA VAL A 103 8.62 29.79 5.13
C VAL A 103 8.44 30.02 3.63
N THR A 104 9.50 30.34 2.92
CA THR A 104 9.50 30.59 1.47
C THR A 104 10.09 29.43 0.65
N ARG A 105 10.25 28.24 1.25
CA ARG A 105 10.91 27.10 0.60
C ARG A 105 10.14 25.82 0.77
N THR A 106 10.21 24.99 -0.25
CA THR A 106 9.95 23.55 -0.19
C THR A 106 11.23 22.85 -0.58
N GLU A 107 11.63 21.87 0.22
CA GLU A 107 12.88 21.15 0.05
C GLU A 107 12.62 19.64 0.02
N PHE A 108 13.38 18.92 -0.76
CA PHE A 108 13.42 17.47 -0.69
C PHE A 108 14.85 16.97 -0.77
N SER A 109 15.13 15.91 -0.03
CA SER A 109 16.44 15.29 0.07
C SER A 109 16.37 13.78 0.01
N VAL A 110 17.43 13.16 -0.50
CA VAL A 110 17.60 11.71 -0.61
C VAL A 110 19.01 11.32 -0.17
N PRO A 111 19.21 10.13 0.40
CA PRO A 111 20.53 9.62 0.70
C PRO A 111 21.27 9.28 -0.59
N GLY A 112 22.61 9.33 -0.52
CA GLY A 112 23.50 9.01 -1.63
C GLY A 112 23.88 10.23 -2.47
N GLY A 113 24.55 9.98 -3.59
CA GLY A 113 25.10 11.01 -4.48
C GLY A 113 24.32 11.21 -5.79
N TYR A 114 23.06 10.77 -5.83
CA TYR A 114 22.20 10.85 -7.02
C TYR A 114 20.82 11.38 -6.63
N LEU A 115 20.29 12.30 -7.45
CA LEU A 115 18.94 12.84 -7.27
C LEU A 115 18.23 12.90 -8.63
N ASP A 116 17.14 12.15 -8.74
CA ASP A 116 16.24 12.14 -9.87
C ASP A 116 14.84 12.59 -9.46
N TYR A 117 14.26 13.55 -10.19
CA TYR A 117 12.91 14.00 -9.94
C TYR A 117 12.26 14.56 -11.19
N PHE A 118 10.94 14.51 -11.24
CA PHE A 118 10.14 15.05 -12.33
C PHE A 118 9.40 16.30 -11.86
N LEU A 119 9.53 17.37 -12.65
CA LEU A 119 8.69 18.53 -12.54
C LEU A 119 7.50 18.36 -13.50
N ILE A 120 6.31 18.30 -12.93
CA ILE A 120 5.09 18.03 -13.67
C ILE A 120 4.25 19.29 -13.67
N ASN A 121 4.29 20.01 -14.80
CA ASN A 121 3.55 21.25 -14.98
C ASN A 121 2.14 20.98 -15.51
N GLY A 122 1.16 21.79 -15.10
CA GLY A 122 -0.21 21.78 -15.59
C GLY A 122 -0.91 23.08 -15.17
N PRO A 123 -1.80 23.67 -16.01
CA PRO A 123 -2.50 24.89 -15.64
C PRO A 123 -3.42 24.71 -14.43
N THR A 124 -3.83 23.48 -14.13
CA THR A 124 -4.64 23.12 -12.96
C THR A 124 -4.08 21.90 -12.27
N MET A 125 -4.42 21.72 -10.98
CA MET A 125 -4.05 20.52 -10.21
C MET A 125 -4.56 19.24 -10.89
N LYS A 126 -5.73 19.27 -11.54
CA LYS A 126 -6.28 18.10 -12.26
C LYS A 126 -5.38 17.69 -13.42
N GLU A 127 -4.85 18.65 -14.17
CA GLU A 127 -3.93 18.36 -15.29
C GLU A 127 -2.58 17.87 -14.79
N VAL A 128 -2.09 18.39 -13.67
CA VAL A 128 -0.88 17.87 -13.01
C VAL A 128 -1.09 16.40 -12.62
N LEU A 129 -2.20 16.07 -11.96
CA LEU A 129 -2.53 14.67 -11.60
C LEU A 129 -2.69 13.78 -12.83
N THR A 130 -3.29 14.29 -13.89
CA THR A 130 -3.41 13.57 -15.16
C THR A 130 -2.04 13.21 -15.72
N ARG A 131 -1.12 14.18 -15.80
CA ARG A 131 0.24 13.96 -16.31
C ARG A 131 1.08 13.08 -15.38
N TYR A 132 0.93 13.25 -14.07
CA TYR A 132 1.55 12.40 -13.09
C TYR A 132 1.12 10.93 -13.27
N THR A 133 -0.19 10.69 -13.42
CA THR A 133 -0.70 9.33 -13.62
C THR A 133 -0.47 8.80 -15.05
N ASP A 134 -0.27 9.66 -16.05
CA ASP A 134 0.24 9.24 -17.38
C ASP A 134 1.66 8.67 -17.28
N LEU A 135 2.48 9.24 -16.39
CA LEU A 135 3.84 8.78 -16.15
C LEU A 135 3.88 7.51 -15.28
N THR A 136 3.10 7.46 -14.21
CA THR A 136 3.20 6.43 -13.16
C THR A 136 2.15 5.32 -13.25
N GLY A 137 1.17 5.49 -14.10
CA GLY A 137 0.04 4.59 -14.33
C GLY A 137 -1.29 5.16 -13.81
N LYS A 138 -2.33 5.01 -14.63
CA LYS A 138 -3.70 5.42 -14.27
C LYS A 138 -4.28 4.47 -13.22
N PRO A 139 -5.07 4.97 -12.25
CA PRO A 139 -5.92 4.11 -11.44
C PRO A 139 -6.86 3.29 -12.32
N SER A 140 -6.87 1.98 -12.14
CA SER A 140 -7.87 1.14 -12.79
C SER A 140 -9.24 1.39 -12.18
N LEU A 141 -10.28 1.49 -13.00
CA LEU A 141 -11.65 1.59 -12.48
C LEU A 141 -12.06 0.21 -11.92
N PRO A 142 -12.36 0.10 -10.63
CA PRO A 142 -12.76 -1.18 -10.06
C PRO A 142 -14.18 -1.56 -10.46
N ALA A 143 -14.51 -2.84 -10.33
CA ALA A 143 -15.84 -3.35 -10.63
C ALA A 143 -16.94 -2.66 -9.79
N PRO A 144 -18.14 -2.40 -10.32
CA PRO A 144 -19.18 -1.63 -9.64
C PRO A 144 -19.60 -2.15 -8.25
N TRP A 145 -19.50 -3.45 -8.01
CA TRP A 145 -19.83 -4.06 -6.73
C TRP A 145 -18.94 -3.61 -5.57
N THR A 146 -17.70 -3.14 -5.88
CA THR A 146 -16.76 -2.66 -4.86
C THR A 146 -17.20 -1.39 -4.15
N PHE A 147 -18.09 -0.61 -4.77
CA PHE A 147 -18.66 0.61 -4.17
C PHE A 147 -19.83 0.31 -3.22
N GLY A 148 -20.21 -0.96 -3.05
CA GLY A 148 -21.20 -1.38 -2.09
C GLY A 148 -20.63 -1.55 -0.67
N LEU A 149 -21.50 -1.89 0.26
CA LEU A 149 -21.10 -2.17 1.65
C LEU A 149 -20.36 -3.50 1.72
N TRP A 150 -19.25 -3.51 2.45
CA TRP A 150 -18.45 -4.68 2.82
C TRP A 150 -18.64 -4.96 4.31
N LEU A 151 -18.86 -6.21 4.66
CA LEU A 151 -18.92 -6.66 6.05
C LEU A 151 -17.73 -7.58 6.32
N SER A 152 -16.98 -7.29 7.37
CA SER A 152 -15.84 -8.09 7.81
C SER A 152 -16.10 -8.75 9.15
N THR A 153 -15.53 -9.94 9.35
CA THR A 153 -15.47 -10.59 10.66
C THR A 153 -14.46 -9.96 11.60
N SER A 154 -13.49 -9.20 11.07
CA SER A 154 -12.30 -8.70 11.76
C SER A 154 -11.47 -9.80 12.46
N PHE A 155 -10.33 -9.45 13.04
CA PHE A 155 -9.48 -10.37 13.82
C PHE A 155 -9.91 -10.47 15.31
N THR A 156 -10.89 -9.69 15.73
CA THR A 156 -11.36 -9.65 17.14
C THR A 156 -12.56 -10.55 17.41
N THR A 157 -13.15 -11.12 16.36
CA THR A 157 -14.37 -11.93 16.45
C THR A 157 -14.03 -13.39 16.18
N ASN A 158 -14.32 -14.26 17.13
CA ASN A 158 -14.34 -15.70 16.87
C ASN A 158 -15.55 -16.03 15.99
N TYR A 159 -15.33 -16.68 14.87
CA TYR A 159 -16.39 -16.97 13.92
C TYR A 159 -16.22 -18.34 13.26
N ASP A 160 -17.36 -18.98 13.05
CA ASP A 160 -17.55 -20.18 12.26
C ASP A 160 -18.57 -19.89 11.16
N GLU A 161 -18.92 -20.92 10.38
CA GLU A 161 -19.91 -20.78 9.32
C GLU A 161 -21.25 -20.25 9.84
N ALA A 162 -21.74 -20.77 10.98
CA ALA A 162 -23.03 -20.36 11.53
C ALA A 162 -23.04 -18.88 11.92
N THR A 163 -21.96 -18.40 12.54
CA THR A 163 -21.78 -16.99 12.91
C THR A 163 -21.72 -16.11 11.68
N VAL A 164 -20.92 -16.48 10.68
CA VAL A 164 -20.83 -15.75 9.40
C VAL A 164 -22.20 -15.62 8.73
N MET A 165 -22.92 -16.72 8.60
CA MET A 165 -24.25 -16.71 7.98
C MET A 165 -25.24 -15.86 8.79
N SER A 166 -25.18 -15.89 10.13
CA SER A 166 -26.05 -15.06 10.97
C SER A 166 -25.81 -13.56 10.77
N PHE A 167 -24.54 -13.14 10.58
CA PHE A 167 -24.22 -11.75 10.28
C PHE A 167 -24.75 -11.33 8.92
N ILE A 168 -24.53 -12.15 7.89
CA ILE A 168 -25.01 -11.89 6.54
C ILE A 168 -26.56 -11.79 6.53
N ASP A 169 -27.22 -12.79 7.10
CA ASP A 169 -28.70 -12.83 7.14
C ASP A 169 -29.26 -11.66 7.95
N GLY A 170 -28.64 -11.35 9.09
CA GLY A 170 -29.04 -10.21 9.90
C GLY A 170 -28.93 -8.86 9.17
N MET A 171 -27.96 -8.69 8.27
CA MET A 171 -27.87 -7.49 7.42
C MET A 171 -28.96 -7.49 6.33
N LEU A 172 -29.12 -8.61 5.63
CA LEU A 172 -30.07 -8.74 4.53
C LEU A 172 -31.53 -8.61 5.02
N ASP A 173 -31.88 -9.23 6.16
CA ASP A 173 -33.24 -9.15 6.76
C ASP A 173 -33.61 -7.73 7.18
N ARG A 174 -32.62 -6.88 7.46
CA ARG A 174 -32.80 -5.45 7.74
C ARG A 174 -32.84 -4.56 6.50
N GLY A 175 -32.76 -5.16 5.31
CA GLY A 175 -32.70 -4.43 4.05
C GLY A 175 -31.41 -3.65 3.82
N ILE A 176 -30.34 -3.99 4.53
CA ILE A 176 -29.03 -3.35 4.36
C ILE A 176 -28.39 -3.89 3.08
N PRO A 177 -27.96 -3.03 2.13
CA PRO A 177 -27.50 -3.44 0.82
C PRO A 177 -26.05 -3.98 0.85
N LEU A 178 -25.85 -5.06 1.59
CA LEU A 178 -24.56 -5.75 1.66
C LEU A 178 -24.14 -6.26 0.27
N ARG A 179 -22.88 -6.08 -0.09
CA ARG A 179 -22.31 -6.50 -1.40
C ARG A 179 -21.16 -7.46 -1.29
N THR A 180 -20.36 -7.36 -0.23
CA THR A 180 -19.17 -8.20 -0.06
C THR A 180 -19.07 -8.67 1.37
N PHE A 181 -18.71 -9.93 1.54
CA PHE A 181 -18.31 -10.46 2.83
C PHE A 181 -16.78 -10.66 2.84
N HIS A 182 -16.12 -10.13 3.84
CA HIS A 182 -14.68 -10.25 4.02
C HIS A 182 -14.38 -11.17 5.20
N PHE A 183 -13.58 -12.19 4.93
CA PHE A 183 -13.00 -13.05 5.96
C PHE A 183 -11.62 -12.50 6.33
N ASP A 184 -11.47 -12.06 7.58
CA ASP A 184 -10.18 -11.64 8.13
C ASP A 184 -9.31 -12.85 8.48
N CYS A 185 -8.10 -12.65 8.99
CA CYS A 185 -7.02 -13.64 9.07
C CYS A 185 -7.42 -15.01 9.66
N PHE A 186 -8.41 -15.09 10.55
CA PHE A 186 -8.86 -16.34 11.17
C PHE A 186 -9.72 -17.27 10.27
N TRP A 187 -9.81 -17.00 8.95
CA TRP A 187 -10.25 -18.04 8.02
C TRP A 187 -9.19 -19.14 7.88
N MET A 188 -7.91 -18.79 8.16
CA MET A 188 -6.81 -19.72 8.34
C MET A 188 -6.68 -20.09 9.82
N LYS A 189 -6.00 -21.18 10.11
CA LYS A 189 -5.67 -21.57 11.47
C LYS A 189 -4.63 -20.61 12.08
N GLU A 190 -4.82 -20.24 13.34
CA GLU A 190 -3.88 -19.39 14.09
C GLU A 190 -2.45 -19.96 14.06
N PHE A 191 -1.46 -19.09 13.99
CA PHE A 191 -0.02 -19.38 13.84
C PHE A 191 0.41 -20.11 12.55
N HIS A 192 -0.53 -20.63 11.75
CA HIS A 192 -0.26 -21.15 10.40
C HIS A 192 -0.41 -20.07 9.33
N TRP A 193 -0.12 -18.81 9.67
CA TRP A 193 -0.37 -17.63 8.87
C TRP A 193 0.21 -17.75 7.46
N SER A 194 -0.63 -17.42 6.53
CA SER A 194 -0.35 -17.46 5.10
C SER A 194 -0.03 -18.86 4.57
N ASP A 195 -0.69 -19.91 5.14
CA ASP A 195 -0.73 -21.23 4.51
C ASP A 195 -1.79 -21.31 3.40
N PHE A 196 -2.72 -20.32 3.38
CA PHE A 196 -3.84 -20.21 2.44
C PHE A 196 -4.77 -21.41 2.46
N VAL A 197 -4.89 -22.04 3.63
CA VAL A 197 -5.75 -23.19 3.89
C VAL A 197 -6.83 -22.81 4.88
N TRP A 198 -8.08 -23.12 4.53
CA TRP A 198 -9.20 -22.91 5.44
C TRP A 198 -9.06 -23.76 6.70
N ASP A 199 -9.30 -23.15 7.85
CA ASP A 199 -9.33 -23.87 9.11
C ASP A 199 -10.55 -24.81 9.16
N ASN A 200 -10.31 -26.08 8.93
CA ASN A 200 -11.37 -27.10 8.87
C ASN A 200 -12.06 -27.37 10.21
N ARG A 201 -11.51 -26.87 11.33
CA ARG A 201 -12.15 -26.96 12.66
C ARG A 201 -13.41 -26.09 12.73
N VAL A 202 -13.41 -24.96 12.01
CA VAL A 202 -14.50 -23.97 12.01
C VAL A 202 -15.19 -23.85 10.65
N PHE A 203 -14.50 -24.22 9.57
CA PHE A 203 -15.01 -24.23 8.19
C PHE A 203 -14.80 -25.61 7.55
N PRO A 204 -15.59 -26.64 7.94
CA PRO A 204 -15.40 -28.01 7.45
C PRO A 204 -15.74 -28.18 5.96
N ASP A 205 -16.57 -27.30 5.39
CA ASP A 205 -16.97 -27.27 3.98
C ASP A 205 -16.83 -25.85 3.39
N PRO A 206 -15.60 -25.35 3.22
CA PRO A 206 -15.41 -23.97 2.78
C PRO A 206 -15.98 -23.73 1.36
N ALA A 207 -15.84 -24.67 0.43
CA ALA A 207 -16.38 -24.52 -0.91
C ALA A 207 -17.92 -24.43 -0.92
N GLY A 208 -18.59 -25.19 -0.07
CA GLY A 208 -20.04 -25.10 0.11
C GLY A 208 -20.45 -23.78 0.77
N LEU A 209 -19.70 -23.33 1.80
CA LEU A 209 -19.92 -22.03 2.43
C LEU A 209 -19.86 -20.88 1.41
N LEU A 210 -18.78 -20.83 0.59
CA LEU A 210 -18.62 -19.79 -0.42
C LEU A 210 -19.80 -19.82 -1.43
N LYS A 211 -20.27 -21.00 -1.85
CA LYS A 211 -21.44 -21.14 -2.72
C LYS A 211 -22.72 -20.60 -2.06
N ARG A 212 -22.94 -20.87 -0.78
CA ARG A 212 -24.09 -20.36 -0.01
C ARG A 212 -24.07 -18.84 0.10
N ILE A 213 -22.91 -18.25 0.36
CA ILE A 213 -22.75 -16.79 0.40
C ILE A 213 -23.02 -16.19 -0.98
N LYS A 214 -22.46 -16.75 -2.02
CA LYS A 214 -22.69 -16.28 -3.42
C LYS A 214 -24.12 -16.40 -3.86
N ALA A 215 -24.83 -17.42 -3.43
CA ALA A 215 -26.26 -17.58 -3.70
C ALA A 215 -27.13 -16.45 -3.13
N LYS A 216 -26.62 -15.71 -2.13
CA LYS A 216 -27.23 -14.49 -1.58
C LYS A 216 -26.86 -13.22 -2.37
N GLY A 217 -26.12 -13.32 -3.45
CA GLY A 217 -25.69 -12.20 -4.30
C GLY A 217 -24.48 -11.42 -3.79
N LEU A 218 -23.69 -12.03 -2.89
CA LEU A 218 -22.49 -11.40 -2.32
C LEU A 218 -21.21 -11.82 -3.02
N ASN A 219 -20.23 -10.91 -3.05
CA ASN A 219 -18.86 -11.21 -3.39
C ASN A 219 -18.07 -11.59 -2.14
N ILE A 220 -16.95 -12.26 -2.32
CA ILE A 220 -16.14 -12.80 -1.23
C ILE A 220 -14.73 -12.27 -1.33
N CYS A 221 -14.28 -11.62 -0.26
CA CYS A 221 -12.90 -11.20 -0.04
C CYS A 221 -12.29 -12.02 1.08
N VAL A 222 -11.04 -12.45 0.93
CA VAL A 222 -10.28 -13.06 2.03
C VAL A 222 -8.99 -12.31 2.28
N TRP A 223 -8.64 -12.19 3.54
CA TRP A 223 -7.39 -11.62 4.01
C TRP A 223 -6.22 -12.52 3.60
N ILE A 224 -5.15 -11.92 3.11
CA ILE A 224 -3.86 -12.56 2.83
C ILE A 224 -2.71 -11.67 3.27
N ASN A 225 -1.55 -12.30 3.47
CA ASN A 225 -0.32 -11.62 3.82
C ASN A 225 0.85 -12.28 3.09
N SER A 226 1.89 -11.52 2.79
CA SER A 226 3.13 -12.02 2.19
C SER A 226 4.15 -12.54 3.22
N TYR A 227 3.81 -12.47 4.52
CA TYR A 227 4.63 -13.01 5.60
C TYR A 227 4.14 -14.42 5.93
N ILE A 228 5.02 -15.41 5.84
CA ILE A 228 4.71 -16.82 6.00
C ILE A 228 5.10 -17.27 7.40
N GLY A 229 4.13 -17.72 8.18
CA GLY A 229 4.37 -18.21 9.54
C GLY A 229 5.19 -19.51 9.56
N GLN A 230 5.99 -19.70 10.61
CA GLN A 230 6.83 -20.91 10.76
C GLN A 230 6.03 -22.22 10.80
N GLU A 231 4.80 -22.17 11.34
CA GLU A 231 3.89 -23.30 11.41
C GLU A 231 3.13 -23.55 10.09
N SER A 232 3.21 -22.61 9.15
CA SER A 232 2.61 -22.76 7.83
C SER A 232 3.29 -23.89 7.06
N VAL A 233 2.48 -24.69 6.38
CA VAL A 233 3.00 -25.75 5.48
C VAL A 233 3.87 -25.17 4.35
N LEU A 234 3.71 -23.89 4.05
CA LEU A 234 4.46 -23.18 3.02
C LEU A 234 5.84 -22.72 3.49
N PHE A 235 6.12 -22.72 4.80
CA PHE A 235 7.39 -22.22 5.32
C PHE A 235 8.57 -23.11 4.88
N ASN A 236 8.48 -24.42 5.10
CA ASN A 236 9.54 -25.35 4.69
C ASN A 236 9.69 -25.39 3.17
N GLU A 237 8.58 -25.44 2.43
CA GLU A 237 8.60 -25.40 0.96
C GLU A 237 9.32 -24.15 0.44
N GLY A 238 8.97 -22.98 0.95
CA GLY A 238 9.56 -21.70 0.51
C GLY A 238 11.03 -21.56 0.94
N MET A 239 11.39 -22.06 2.12
CA MET A 239 12.77 -22.07 2.61
C MET A 239 13.65 -22.98 1.74
N GLU A 240 13.25 -24.20 1.47
CA GLU A 240 14.00 -25.16 0.67
C GLU A 240 14.22 -24.68 -0.77
N LYS A 241 13.20 -24.05 -1.36
CA LYS A 241 13.25 -23.49 -2.71
C LYS A 241 13.89 -22.10 -2.79
N GLY A 242 14.19 -21.49 -1.64
CA GLY A 242 14.83 -20.18 -1.60
C GLY A 242 13.91 -19.02 -2.00
N TYR A 243 12.63 -19.10 -1.67
CA TYR A 243 11.59 -18.12 -2.05
C TYR A 243 11.44 -16.96 -1.06
N PHE A 244 12.20 -16.96 0.02
CA PHE A 244 12.13 -15.92 1.04
C PHE A 244 13.34 -14.99 1.00
N ILE A 245 13.18 -13.78 1.50
CA ILE A 245 14.27 -12.84 1.75
C ILE A 245 15.26 -13.50 2.69
N LYS A 246 16.55 -13.38 2.38
CA LYS A 246 17.66 -14.03 3.12
C LYS A 246 18.51 -13.02 3.87
N ARG A 247 19.12 -13.47 4.94
CA ARG A 247 20.25 -12.80 5.57
C ARG A 247 21.48 -12.91 4.68
N THR A 248 22.47 -12.05 4.92
CA THR A 248 23.77 -12.10 4.20
C THR A 248 24.51 -13.42 4.35
N ASN A 249 24.22 -14.21 5.38
CA ASN A 249 24.77 -15.56 5.57
C ASN A 249 23.98 -16.67 4.84
N GLY A 250 22.97 -16.31 4.06
CA GLY A 250 22.13 -17.24 3.28
C GLY A 250 20.95 -17.87 4.04
N GLN A 251 20.82 -17.64 5.34
CA GLN A 251 19.68 -18.10 6.11
C GLN A 251 18.43 -17.25 5.81
N VAL A 252 17.24 -17.83 5.98
CA VAL A 252 15.97 -17.09 5.88
C VAL A 252 15.97 -15.96 6.92
N TRP A 253 15.64 -14.76 6.46
CA TRP A 253 15.38 -13.66 7.36
C TRP A 253 13.97 -13.84 7.96
N GLN A 254 13.84 -13.71 9.29
CA GLN A 254 12.58 -13.89 10.01
C GLN A 254 12.23 -12.64 10.79
N TRP A 255 10.94 -12.40 10.88
CA TRP A 255 10.32 -11.21 11.43
C TRP A 255 9.49 -11.55 12.66
N ASP A 256 9.53 -10.73 13.70
CA ASP A 256 8.83 -10.97 14.98
C ASP A 256 7.84 -9.84 15.34
N MET A 257 7.60 -8.88 14.44
CA MET A 257 6.85 -7.66 14.76
C MET A 257 5.34 -7.83 14.82
N TRP A 258 4.79 -8.90 14.24
CA TRP A 258 3.36 -9.24 14.33
C TRP A 258 3.20 -10.61 14.97
N GLN A 259 3.74 -11.62 14.34
CA GLN A 259 3.80 -12.99 14.87
C GLN A 259 5.25 -13.48 14.84
N PRO A 260 5.69 -14.33 15.80
CA PRO A 260 7.07 -14.77 15.85
C PRO A 260 7.47 -15.59 14.63
N GLY A 261 8.69 -15.38 14.15
CA GLY A 261 9.36 -16.25 13.20
C GLY A 261 8.79 -16.24 11.79
N MET A 262 8.13 -15.17 11.35
CA MET A 262 7.58 -15.10 9.99
C MET A 262 8.68 -14.82 8.96
N ALA A 263 8.67 -15.57 7.85
CA ALA A 263 9.50 -15.29 6.67
C ALA A 263 8.76 -14.35 5.71
N ILE A 264 9.47 -13.56 4.92
CA ILE A 264 8.91 -12.66 3.93
C ILE A 264 9.20 -13.22 2.52
N VAL A 265 8.17 -13.31 1.69
CA VAL A 265 8.31 -13.75 0.29
C VAL A 265 9.16 -12.76 -0.50
N ASP A 266 10.15 -13.26 -1.23
CA ASP A 266 10.98 -12.43 -2.11
C ASP A 266 10.37 -12.36 -3.51
N PHE A 267 9.60 -11.31 -3.77
CA PHE A 267 8.95 -11.11 -5.08
C PHE A 267 9.91 -10.65 -6.19
N THR A 268 11.19 -10.44 -5.91
CA THR A 268 12.21 -10.26 -6.94
C THR A 268 12.62 -11.59 -7.57
N ASN A 269 12.31 -12.72 -6.90
CA ASN A 269 12.48 -14.06 -7.44
C ASN A 269 11.26 -14.45 -8.29
N PRO A 270 11.41 -14.65 -9.62
CA PRO A 270 10.29 -15.01 -10.50
C PRO A 270 9.61 -16.33 -10.12
N GLU A 271 10.36 -17.28 -9.58
CA GLU A 271 9.79 -18.55 -9.13
C GLU A 271 8.94 -18.38 -7.87
N ALA A 272 9.40 -17.56 -6.90
CA ALA A 272 8.63 -17.22 -5.71
C ALA A 272 7.35 -16.45 -6.06
N TYR A 273 7.44 -15.56 -7.05
CA TYR A 273 6.30 -14.80 -7.57
C TYR A 273 5.22 -15.75 -8.13
N GLN A 274 5.60 -16.70 -8.99
CA GLN A 274 4.68 -17.68 -9.55
C GLN A 274 4.16 -18.67 -8.50
N TRP A 275 5.02 -19.08 -7.58
CA TRP A 275 4.64 -19.95 -6.47
C TRP A 275 3.55 -19.31 -5.60
N PHE A 276 3.73 -18.04 -5.21
CA PHE A 276 2.74 -17.31 -4.42
C PHE A 276 1.40 -17.21 -5.16
N GLN A 277 1.42 -16.86 -6.46
CA GLN A 277 0.23 -16.85 -7.29
C GLN A 277 -0.46 -18.23 -7.33
N SER A 278 0.29 -19.31 -7.45
CA SER A 278 -0.28 -20.66 -7.54
C SER A 278 -1.04 -21.07 -6.27
N LYS A 279 -0.60 -20.61 -5.10
CA LYS A 279 -1.30 -20.85 -3.83
C LYS A 279 -2.61 -20.07 -3.73
N LEU A 280 -2.62 -18.84 -4.21
CA LEU A 280 -3.83 -18.00 -4.24
C LEU A 280 -4.83 -18.43 -5.32
N GLU A 281 -4.35 -18.96 -6.41
CA GLU A 281 -5.21 -19.44 -7.52
C GLU A 281 -6.23 -20.48 -7.05
N VAL A 282 -5.84 -21.36 -6.14
CA VAL A 282 -6.73 -22.38 -5.53
C VAL A 282 -7.93 -21.73 -4.85
N LEU A 283 -7.74 -20.61 -4.17
CA LEU A 283 -8.81 -19.87 -3.49
C LEU A 283 -9.78 -19.22 -4.50
N LEU A 284 -9.23 -18.68 -5.59
CA LEU A 284 -10.04 -18.10 -6.67
C LEU A 284 -10.88 -19.18 -7.38
N ASP A 285 -10.34 -20.37 -7.58
CA ASP A 285 -11.03 -21.50 -8.18
C ASP A 285 -12.11 -22.08 -7.25
N MET A 286 -11.90 -21.98 -5.93
CA MET A 286 -12.90 -22.35 -4.92
C MET A 286 -14.09 -21.39 -4.90
N GLY A 287 -13.89 -20.10 -5.28
CA GLY A 287 -14.97 -19.13 -5.34
C GLY A 287 -14.70 -17.78 -4.67
N VAL A 288 -13.50 -17.54 -4.17
CA VAL A 288 -13.07 -16.20 -3.67
C VAL A 288 -13.04 -15.21 -4.84
N ASP A 289 -13.50 -14.00 -4.66
CA ASP A 289 -13.55 -12.97 -5.71
C ASP A 289 -12.36 -12.02 -5.71
N CYS A 290 -11.87 -11.67 -4.53
CA CYS A 290 -10.75 -10.73 -4.35
C CYS A 290 -9.99 -11.00 -3.04
N PHE A 291 -8.88 -10.30 -2.86
CA PHE A 291 -8.02 -10.42 -1.68
C PHE A 291 -7.83 -9.08 -0.98
N LYS A 292 -7.86 -9.10 0.38
CA LYS A 292 -7.30 -8.04 1.21
C LYS A 292 -5.81 -8.33 1.38
N THR A 293 -4.96 -7.55 0.70
CA THR A 293 -3.51 -7.65 0.82
C THR A 293 -3.03 -6.81 1.99
N ASP A 294 -2.85 -7.48 3.13
CA ASP A 294 -2.43 -6.82 4.36
C ASP A 294 -0.91 -6.74 4.50
N PHE A 295 -0.44 -5.83 5.32
CA PHE A 295 0.97 -5.49 5.53
C PHE A 295 1.71 -5.04 4.25
N GLY A 296 3.03 -5.38 4.15
CA GLY A 296 3.89 -4.99 3.04
C GLY A 296 4.69 -3.70 3.28
N GLU A 297 4.51 -3.06 4.45
CA GLU A 297 5.23 -1.84 4.86
C GLU A 297 6.42 -2.09 5.78
N ARG A 298 6.42 -3.20 6.53
CA ARG A 298 7.49 -3.53 7.49
C ARG A 298 8.55 -4.42 6.84
N ILE A 299 9.28 -3.89 5.87
CA ILE A 299 10.27 -4.65 5.10
C ILE A 299 11.68 -4.32 5.60
N PRO A 300 12.55 -5.32 5.83
CA PRO A 300 13.91 -5.08 6.30
C PRO A 300 14.72 -4.29 5.28
N SER A 301 15.41 -3.25 5.75
CA SER A 301 16.25 -2.37 4.93
C SER A 301 17.75 -2.63 5.10
N GLU A 302 18.12 -3.55 6.02
CA GLU A 302 19.52 -3.86 6.32
C GLU A 302 19.72 -5.35 6.63
N GLY A 303 20.93 -5.85 6.40
CA GLY A 303 21.33 -7.21 6.75
C GLY A 303 20.63 -8.30 5.94
N VAL A 304 20.00 -7.96 4.84
CA VAL A 304 19.25 -8.87 3.97
C VAL A 304 19.74 -8.82 2.52
N VAL A 305 19.41 -9.87 1.78
CA VAL A 305 19.76 -10.02 0.36
C VAL A 305 18.50 -10.47 -0.39
N TYR A 306 18.22 -9.79 -1.49
CA TYR A 306 17.17 -10.14 -2.46
C TYR A 306 17.73 -11.02 -3.57
N HIS A 307 16.87 -11.81 -4.20
CA HIS A 307 17.26 -12.74 -5.26
C HIS A 307 17.93 -12.04 -6.46
N ASP A 308 17.44 -10.87 -6.83
CA ASP A 308 17.98 -10.07 -7.95
C ASP A 308 19.14 -9.14 -7.57
N GLY A 309 19.57 -9.14 -6.30
CA GLY A 309 20.63 -8.28 -5.79
C GLY A 309 20.20 -6.83 -5.52
N SER A 310 18.91 -6.56 -5.49
CA SER A 310 18.37 -5.22 -5.18
C SER A 310 18.83 -4.70 -3.82
N ASP A 311 19.07 -3.40 -3.74
CA ASP A 311 19.43 -2.70 -2.51
C ASP A 311 18.27 -2.74 -1.49
N PRO A 312 18.48 -3.29 -0.28
CA PRO A 312 17.42 -3.38 0.73
C PRO A 312 16.80 -2.03 1.14
N LYS A 313 17.58 -0.95 1.16
CA LYS A 313 17.08 0.40 1.46
C LYS A 313 16.07 0.87 0.39
N LYS A 314 16.30 0.53 -0.87
CA LYS A 314 15.40 0.82 -1.98
C LYS A 314 14.18 -0.10 -2.00
N MET A 315 14.36 -1.33 -1.56
CA MET A 315 13.28 -2.32 -1.54
C MET A 315 12.24 -2.07 -0.44
N HIS A 316 12.58 -1.38 0.63
CA HIS A 316 11.65 -1.13 1.75
C HIS A 316 10.30 -0.55 1.29
N ASN A 317 10.32 0.57 0.56
CA ASN A 317 9.08 1.15 0.02
C ASN A 317 8.59 0.45 -1.26
N TYR A 318 9.50 -0.14 -2.04
CA TYR A 318 9.16 -0.72 -3.33
C TYR A 318 8.50 -2.11 -3.22
N TYR A 319 8.76 -2.83 -2.14
CA TYR A 319 8.23 -4.17 -1.91
C TYR A 319 6.69 -4.24 -2.04
N THR A 320 6.00 -3.27 -1.46
CA THR A 320 4.52 -3.23 -1.53
C THR A 320 4.00 -3.19 -2.98
N TYR A 321 4.73 -2.51 -3.88
CA TYR A 321 4.38 -2.51 -5.31
C TYR A 321 4.49 -3.90 -5.91
N LEU A 322 5.57 -4.63 -5.63
CA LEU A 322 5.79 -5.99 -6.16
C LEU A 322 4.76 -6.97 -5.60
N TYR A 323 4.47 -6.89 -4.31
CA TYR A 323 3.46 -7.72 -3.64
C TYR A 323 2.06 -7.51 -4.24
N ASN A 324 1.60 -6.27 -4.27
CA ASN A 324 0.27 -5.95 -4.81
C ASN A 324 0.18 -6.25 -6.32
N LYS A 325 1.24 -6.00 -7.07
CA LYS A 325 1.32 -6.37 -8.49
C LYS A 325 1.16 -7.87 -8.69
N CYS A 326 1.87 -8.68 -7.88
CA CYS A 326 1.80 -10.14 -7.94
C CYS A 326 0.36 -10.64 -7.82
N VAL A 327 -0.36 -10.14 -6.82
CA VAL A 327 -1.76 -10.54 -6.57
C VAL A 327 -2.70 -9.97 -7.64
N TYR A 328 -2.51 -8.72 -8.04
CA TYR A 328 -3.37 -8.07 -9.03
C TYR A 328 -3.26 -8.74 -10.41
N GLU A 329 -2.08 -9.09 -10.87
CA GLU A 329 -1.88 -9.80 -12.14
C GLU A 329 -2.54 -11.19 -12.16
N LEU A 330 -2.54 -11.89 -11.03
CA LEU A 330 -3.30 -13.14 -10.89
C LEU A 330 -4.81 -12.87 -11.02
N LEU A 331 -5.31 -11.88 -10.29
CA LEU A 331 -6.73 -11.51 -10.34
C LEU A 331 -7.15 -11.09 -11.76
N GLU A 332 -6.34 -10.28 -12.45
CA GLU A 332 -6.64 -9.87 -13.83
C GLU A 332 -6.64 -11.06 -14.81
N ARG A 333 -5.70 -11.99 -14.64
CA ARG A 333 -5.67 -13.23 -15.43
C ARG A 333 -6.90 -14.10 -15.20
N LYS A 334 -7.40 -14.19 -13.96
CA LYS A 334 -8.53 -15.06 -13.59
C LYS A 334 -9.90 -14.42 -13.80
N ARG A 335 -10.03 -13.12 -13.64
CA ARG A 335 -11.30 -12.38 -13.66
C ARG A 335 -11.50 -11.52 -14.90
N GLY A 336 -10.40 -11.20 -15.60
CA GLY A 336 -10.38 -10.32 -16.76
C GLY A 336 -10.06 -8.88 -16.42
N LYS A 337 -9.65 -8.16 -17.45
CA LYS A 337 -9.28 -6.73 -17.35
C LYS A 337 -10.47 -5.89 -16.86
N GLY A 338 -10.23 -5.04 -15.86
CA GLY A 338 -11.25 -4.19 -15.23
C GLY A 338 -12.17 -4.92 -14.24
N GLN A 339 -11.95 -6.22 -14.01
CA GLN A 339 -12.66 -7.00 -12.98
C GLN A 339 -11.78 -7.41 -11.81
N ALA A 340 -10.47 -7.17 -11.93
CA ALA A 340 -9.52 -7.42 -10.85
C ALA A 340 -9.69 -6.37 -9.74
N VAL A 341 -9.78 -6.84 -8.50
CA VAL A 341 -9.93 -6.00 -7.31
C VAL A 341 -8.99 -6.50 -6.23
N LEU A 342 -8.14 -5.61 -5.74
CA LEU A 342 -7.43 -5.76 -4.46
C LEU A 342 -8.12 -4.93 -3.39
N PHE A 343 -7.83 -5.24 -2.13
CA PHE A 343 -8.10 -4.36 -1.00
C PHE A 343 -6.79 -4.20 -0.25
N ALA A 344 -5.98 -3.23 -0.66
CA ALA A 344 -4.56 -3.13 -0.30
C ALA A 344 -4.34 -2.19 0.89
N ARG A 345 -3.49 -2.63 1.85
CA ARG A 345 -3.05 -1.81 2.99
C ARG A 345 -1.96 -0.84 2.58
N SER A 346 -0.86 -1.35 2.08
CA SER A 346 0.33 -0.55 1.78
C SER A 346 0.40 -0.16 0.31
N ALA A 347 1.07 0.94 0.03
CA ALA A 347 1.30 1.41 -1.33
C ALA A 347 2.56 2.28 -1.45
N THR A 348 3.03 2.42 -2.69
CA THR A 348 4.00 3.40 -3.14
C THR A 348 3.61 3.88 -4.54
N VAL A 349 4.46 4.66 -5.21
CA VAL A 349 4.25 5.12 -6.59
C VAL A 349 3.93 3.95 -7.52
N GLY A 350 2.89 4.09 -8.32
CA GLY A 350 2.42 3.03 -9.21
C GLY A 350 1.39 2.10 -8.59
N GLY A 351 1.26 2.06 -7.25
CA GLY A 351 0.26 1.26 -6.54
C GLY A 351 -1.18 1.65 -6.85
N GLN A 352 -1.41 2.90 -7.29
CA GLN A 352 -2.72 3.37 -7.72
C GLN A 352 -3.33 2.54 -8.87
N LYS A 353 -2.53 1.78 -9.58
CA LYS A 353 -3.00 0.86 -10.65
C LYS A 353 -3.80 -0.32 -10.11
N PHE A 354 -3.63 -0.62 -8.83
CA PHE A 354 -4.17 -1.80 -8.16
C PHE A 354 -5.22 -1.42 -7.11
N PRO A 355 -6.42 -0.97 -7.51
CA PRO A 355 -7.45 -0.58 -6.57
C PRO A 355 -8.07 -1.82 -5.88
N VAL A 356 -8.64 -1.65 -4.69
CA VAL A 356 -8.81 -0.43 -3.91
C VAL A 356 -7.85 -0.40 -2.71
N HIS A 357 -7.86 0.69 -1.95
CA HIS A 357 -7.03 0.84 -0.74
C HIS A 357 -7.90 1.26 0.43
N TRP A 358 -7.53 0.85 1.66
CA TRP A 358 -8.21 1.33 2.87
C TRP A 358 -7.26 2.10 3.79
N GLY A 359 -7.84 2.87 4.71
CA GLY A 359 -7.09 3.74 5.62
C GLY A 359 -6.25 3.03 6.69
N GLY A 360 -6.21 1.69 6.69
CA GLY A 360 -5.54 0.92 7.72
C GLY A 360 -6.35 0.80 9.01
N ASP A 361 -5.70 0.39 10.09
CA ASP A 361 -6.33 0.19 11.39
C ASP A 361 -6.67 1.55 12.02
N CYS A 362 -7.92 1.73 12.41
CA CYS A 362 -8.41 2.96 13.02
C CYS A 362 -9.31 2.66 14.23
N TRP A 363 -9.42 3.63 15.13
CA TRP A 363 -10.36 3.55 16.24
C TRP A 363 -11.77 3.90 15.78
N SER A 364 -12.77 3.29 16.42
CA SER A 364 -14.20 3.56 16.12
C SER A 364 -14.70 4.79 16.88
N ASP A 365 -14.06 5.93 16.65
CA ASP A 365 -14.40 7.24 17.22
C ASP A 365 -14.36 8.35 16.17
N TYR A 366 -14.88 9.54 16.52
CA TYR A 366 -14.95 10.67 15.59
C TYR A 366 -13.60 11.28 15.26
N GLU A 367 -12.63 11.24 16.16
CA GLU A 367 -11.28 11.76 15.94
C GLU A 367 -10.58 10.92 14.87
N SER A 368 -10.58 9.62 15.03
CA SER A 368 -10.00 8.70 14.05
C SER A 368 -10.71 8.74 12.70
N MET A 369 -12.05 8.96 12.69
CA MET A 369 -12.80 9.16 11.45
C MET A 369 -12.36 10.43 10.71
N GLU A 370 -12.15 11.56 11.41
CA GLU A 370 -11.64 12.79 10.81
C GLU A 370 -10.23 12.61 10.24
N GLU A 371 -9.34 11.97 10.99
CA GLU A 371 -7.97 11.69 10.57
C GLU A 371 -7.93 10.76 9.36
N SER A 372 -8.72 9.69 9.36
CA SER A 372 -8.86 8.79 8.21
C SER A 372 -9.34 9.53 6.97
N LEU A 373 -10.32 10.43 7.10
CA LEU A 373 -10.80 11.25 5.99
C LEU A 373 -9.69 12.14 5.44
N ARG A 374 -8.90 12.78 6.30
CA ARG A 374 -7.72 13.57 5.87
C ARG A 374 -6.72 12.71 5.13
N GLY A 375 -6.44 11.51 5.65
CA GLY A 375 -5.57 10.52 5.00
C GLY A 375 -6.02 10.14 3.61
N GLY A 376 -7.30 9.79 3.46
CA GLY A 376 -7.90 9.46 2.17
C GLY A 376 -7.83 10.61 1.16
N LEU A 377 -8.19 11.83 1.58
CA LEU A 377 -8.10 13.03 0.73
C LEU A 377 -6.66 13.33 0.31
N SER A 378 -5.70 13.17 1.23
CA SER A 378 -4.26 13.35 0.95
C SER A 378 -3.77 12.32 -0.08
N GLN A 379 -4.20 11.07 0.05
CA GLN A 379 -3.88 10.00 -0.90
C GLN A 379 -4.46 10.25 -2.28
N LEU A 380 -5.71 10.75 -2.38
CA LEU A 380 -6.31 11.15 -3.65
C LEU A 380 -5.48 12.22 -4.37
N MET A 381 -4.91 13.18 -3.62
CA MET A 381 -3.99 14.19 -4.15
C MET A 381 -2.63 13.61 -4.60
N SER A 382 -2.38 12.35 -4.31
CA SER A 382 -1.21 11.59 -4.77
C SER A 382 -1.53 10.62 -5.92
N GLY A 383 -2.68 10.80 -6.60
CA GLY A 383 -3.06 10.07 -7.80
C GLY A 383 -3.80 8.76 -7.58
N PHE A 384 -4.21 8.46 -6.35
CA PHE A 384 -5.02 7.28 -6.03
C PHE A 384 -6.50 7.61 -6.22
N GLY A 385 -7.19 6.87 -7.08
CA GLY A 385 -8.58 7.16 -7.46
C GLY A 385 -9.63 6.58 -6.52
N PHE A 386 -9.27 5.60 -5.69
CA PHE A 386 -10.22 4.84 -4.90
C PHE A 386 -9.65 4.54 -3.51
N TRP A 387 -10.42 4.92 -2.51
CA TRP A 387 -10.06 4.75 -1.11
C TRP A 387 -11.32 4.37 -0.31
N ALA A 388 -11.15 3.55 0.71
CA ALA A 388 -12.21 3.12 1.60
C ALA A 388 -11.82 3.36 3.06
N HIS A 389 -12.80 3.54 3.90
CA HIS A 389 -12.66 3.57 5.35
C HIS A 389 -12.90 2.17 5.92
N ASP A 390 -12.14 1.83 6.96
CA ASP A 390 -12.35 0.58 7.70
C ASP A 390 -13.38 0.76 8.80
#